data_86a3290d0c8cf6f3995f41944d19a8e8
#
_entry.id   86a3290d0c8cf6f3995f41944d19a8e8
#
_cell.length_a   1.000
_cell.length_b   1.000
_cell.length_c   1.000
_cell.angle_alpha   90.00
_cell.angle_beta   90.00
_cell.angle_gamma   90.00
#
_symmetry.space_group_name_H-M   'P 1'
#
loop_
_entity.id
_entity.type
_entity.pdbx_description
1 polymer ?
#
loop_
_entity_poly.entity_id
_entity_poly.type
_entity_poly.pdbx_seq_one_letter_code
_entity_poly.pdbx_strand_id
1 'polypeptide(L)'
;DPRLPIFMEEATKNDGSQEKIGYKGYPSGFAATERFDYNASNINATLGTAPMKVLFMTYAEVEFIKAEMAWRGLITDQAAPHYRKAVEAIIEQWGGGVPGDYFDNPKATYDGTLERILLQKHLAAFFCDYQAWFEYRRTGLPEMKPGAGMDNNKMVPVRFNYPATLQQTNKTNYEAAVKSLGGPDDINTKVWWEK
;
A
#
# COMPACT_ATOMS: atom_id res chain seq x y z
N ASP A 1 -13.82 -7.01 6.84
CA ASP A 1 -13.38 -7.14 5.44
C ASP A 1 -13.01 -8.60 5.16
N PRO A 2 -13.60 -9.27 4.15
CA PRO A 2 -13.38 -10.69 3.88
C PRO A 2 -11.96 -11.03 3.42
N ARG A 3 -11.18 -10.06 2.97
CA ARG A 3 -9.78 -10.26 2.59
C ARG A 3 -8.86 -10.45 3.80
N LEU A 4 -9.23 -9.90 4.95
CA LEU A 4 -8.36 -9.86 6.12
C LEU A 4 -7.92 -11.26 6.60
N PRO A 5 -8.80 -12.23 6.82
CA PRO A 5 -8.40 -13.59 7.21
C PRO A 5 -7.67 -14.37 6.10
N ILE A 6 -7.80 -13.92 4.85
CA ILE A 6 -7.05 -14.49 3.72
C ILE A 6 -5.60 -13.98 3.74
N PHE A 7 -5.42 -12.68 4.00
CA PHE A 7 -4.11 -12.02 3.95
C PHE A 7 -3.29 -12.21 5.22
N MET A 8 -3.94 -12.25 6.38
CA MET A 8 -3.27 -12.16 7.68
C MET A 8 -3.68 -13.30 8.60
N GLU A 9 -2.74 -13.72 9.41
CA GLU A 9 -2.98 -14.52 10.61
C GLU A 9 -3.38 -13.60 11.77
N GLU A 10 -4.10 -14.13 12.75
CA GLU A 10 -4.44 -13.34 13.94
C GLU A 10 -3.20 -13.07 14.79
N ALA A 11 -3.17 -11.89 15.38
CA ALA A 11 -2.18 -11.52 16.40
C ALA A 11 -2.35 -12.39 17.65
N THR A 12 -1.25 -12.58 18.38
CA THR A 12 -1.25 -13.37 19.61
C THR A 12 -0.73 -12.55 20.79
N LYS A 13 -1.06 -12.93 22.02
CA LYS A 13 -0.45 -12.36 23.22
C LYS A 13 1.05 -12.66 23.21
N ASN A 14 1.84 -11.71 23.73
CA ASN A 14 3.27 -11.86 23.90
C ASN A 14 3.63 -12.26 25.36
N ASP A 15 2.87 -13.21 25.92
CA ASP A 15 3.02 -13.76 27.28
C ASP A 15 3.37 -15.25 27.28
N GLY A 16 3.61 -15.82 26.10
CA GLY A 16 3.90 -17.24 25.91
C GLY A 16 2.68 -18.13 25.74
N SER A 17 1.46 -17.61 25.92
CA SER A 17 0.22 -18.40 25.79
C SER A 17 -0.16 -18.72 24.36
N GLN A 18 0.30 -17.91 23.40
CA GLN A 18 -0.14 -17.96 21.99
C GLN A 18 -1.66 -17.73 21.81
N GLU A 19 -2.31 -17.11 22.79
CA GLU A 19 -3.73 -16.79 22.71
C GLU A 19 -3.98 -15.79 21.60
N LYS A 20 -4.91 -16.10 20.69
CA LYS A 20 -5.34 -15.23 19.59
C LYS A 20 -6.15 -14.04 20.10
N ILE A 21 -5.82 -12.85 19.62
CA ILE A 21 -6.43 -11.59 20.05
C ILE A 21 -7.04 -10.79 18.89
N GLY A 22 -7.35 -11.47 17.78
CA GLY A 22 -7.84 -10.86 16.56
C GLY A 22 -6.70 -10.24 15.73
N TYR A 23 -7.03 -9.29 14.86
CA TYR A 23 -6.05 -8.70 13.95
C TYR A 23 -5.49 -7.40 14.51
N LYS A 24 -4.18 -7.36 14.69
CA LYS A 24 -3.44 -6.19 15.16
C LYS A 24 -2.12 -6.03 14.39
N GLY A 25 -1.86 -4.83 13.87
CA GLY A 25 -0.57 -4.47 13.30
C GLY A 25 0.28 -3.68 14.28
N TYR A 26 1.57 -3.59 14.04
CA TYR A 26 2.40 -2.56 14.66
C TYR A 26 2.20 -1.23 13.93
N PRO A 27 2.24 -0.08 14.63
CA PRO A 27 2.28 1.22 13.98
C PRO A 27 3.47 1.32 13.03
N SER A 28 3.26 1.76 11.80
CA SER A 28 4.36 1.92 10.84
C SER A 28 5.39 2.92 11.38
N GLY A 29 6.68 2.56 11.33
CA GLY A 29 7.76 3.42 11.82
C GLY A 29 7.73 3.66 13.34
N PHE A 30 7.28 2.70 14.14
CA PHE A 30 7.36 2.80 15.60
C PHE A 30 8.81 2.92 16.09
N ALA A 31 9.00 3.54 17.26
CA ALA A 31 10.33 3.72 17.83
C ALA A 31 10.92 2.39 18.30
N ALA A 32 12.22 2.19 18.12
CA ALA A 32 12.92 0.95 18.53
C ALA A 32 12.82 0.64 20.05
N THR A 33 12.50 1.65 20.85
CA THR A 33 12.28 1.53 22.29
C THR A 33 10.85 1.12 22.67
N GLU A 34 9.92 1.20 21.73
CA GLU A 34 8.53 0.81 21.96
C GLU A 34 8.41 -0.69 22.20
N ARG A 35 7.53 -1.07 23.10
CA ARG A 35 7.27 -2.47 23.47
C ARG A 35 5.78 -2.73 23.36
N PHE A 36 5.45 -3.91 22.82
CA PHE A 36 4.08 -4.34 22.63
C PHE A 36 3.82 -5.60 23.44
N ASP A 37 2.65 -5.69 24.06
CA ASP A 37 2.16 -6.84 24.80
C ASP A 37 1.60 -7.96 23.91
N TYR A 38 1.75 -7.79 22.59
CA TYR A 38 1.28 -8.73 21.58
C TYR A 38 2.31 -8.93 20.47
N ASN A 39 2.19 -10.06 19.79
CA ASN A 39 2.84 -10.33 18.52
C ASN A 39 1.86 -9.94 17.41
N ALA A 40 2.28 -9.04 16.53
CA ALA A 40 1.40 -8.55 15.45
C ALA A 40 0.96 -9.67 14.50
N SER A 41 -0.14 -9.42 13.81
CA SER A 41 -0.61 -10.25 12.71
C SER A 41 0.48 -10.39 11.64
N ASN A 42 0.80 -11.63 11.30
CA ASN A 42 1.70 -11.95 10.21
C ASN A 42 0.91 -12.15 8.91
N ILE A 43 1.62 -12.10 7.79
CA ILE A 43 1.08 -12.55 6.50
C ILE A 43 0.74 -14.04 6.63
N ASN A 44 -0.44 -14.42 6.14
CA ASN A 44 -0.87 -15.81 6.16
C ASN A 44 0.12 -16.69 5.38
N ALA A 45 0.70 -17.67 6.08
CA ALA A 45 1.73 -18.55 5.52
C ALA A 45 1.29 -19.28 4.25
N THR A 46 -0.01 -19.54 4.08
CA THR A 46 -0.55 -20.19 2.87
C THR A 46 -0.36 -19.37 1.61
N LEU A 47 -0.23 -18.05 1.71
CA LEU A 47 0.03 -17.17 0.56
C LEU A 47 1.44 -17.35 -0.02
N GLY A 48 2.39 -17.84 0.77
CA GLY A 48 3.77 -18.13 0.33
C GLY A 48 3.96 -19.57 -0.20
N THR A 49 2.92 -20.38 -0.26
CA THR A 49 3.03 -21.76 -0.74
C THR A 49 2.87 -21.85 -2.27
N ALA A 50 3.68 -22.72 -2.91
CA ALA A 50 3.57 -22.94 -4.35
C ALA A 50 2.37 -23.85 -4.69
N PRO A 51 1.68 -23.61 -5.84
CA PRO A 51 1.93 -22.55 -6.80
C PRO A 51 1.28 -21.21 -6.39
N MET A 52 2.08 -20.18 -6.24
CA MET A 52 1.57 -18.83 -5.99
C MET A 52 1.26 -18.13 -7.32
N LYS A 53 0.11 -17.45 -7.39
CA LYS A 53 -0.23 -16.62 -8.55
C LYS A 53 0.61 -15.33 -8.53
N VAL A 54 1.30 -15.06 -9.62
CA VAL A 54 1.98 -13.76 -9.81
C VAL A 54 0.97 -12.77 -10.37
N LEU A 55 0.79 -11.67 -9.66
CA LEU A 55 -0.13 -10.59 -10.05
C LEU A 55 0.67 -9.55 -10.84
N PHE A 56 0.36 -9.40 -12.11
CA PHE A 56 1.00 -8.41 -12.97
C PHE A 56 0.13 -7.17 -13.16
N MET A 57 -1.09 -7.34 -13.67
CA MET A 57 -2.13 -6.33 -13.75
C MET A 57 -3.48 -7.02 -13.51
N THR A 58 -4.19 -6.58 -12.49
CA THR A 58 -5.45 -7.21 -12.11
C THR A 58 -6.64 -6.51 -12.77
N TYR A 59 -7.74 -7.24 -12.95
CA TYR A 59 -8.99 -6.62 -13.39
C TYR A 59 -9.48 -5.54 -12.41
N ALA A 60 -9.29 -5.79 -11.11
CA ALA A 60 -9.59 -4.80 -10.08
C ALA A 60 -8.82 -3.49 -10.28
N GLU A 61 -7.53 -3.57 -10.62
CA GLU A 61 -6.71 -2.39 -10.90
C GLU A 61 -7.24 -1.59 -12.08
N VAL A 62 -7.62 -2.26 -13.17
CA VAL A 62 -8.23 -1.60 -14.34
C VAL A 62 -9.53 -0.88 -13.97
N GLU A 63 -10.39 -1.50 -13.16
CA GLU A 63 -11.63 -0.88 -12.73
C GLU A 63 -11.39 0.30 -11.76
N PHE A 64 -10.37 0.23 -10.89
CA PHE A 64 -9.97 1.40 -10.07
C PHE A 64 -9.42 2.54 -10.93
N ILE A 65 -8.66 2.26 -11.99
CA ILE A 65 -8.19 3.28 -12.95
C ILE A 65 -9.39 3.96 -13.61
N LYS A 66 -10.39 3.20 -14.07
CA LYS A 66 -11.62 3.76 -14.66
C LYS A 66 -12.40 4.59 -13.62
N ALA A 67 -12.50 4.13 -12.36
CA ALA A 67 -13.13 4.90 -11.29
C ALA A 67 -12.44 6.25 -11.09
N GLU A 68 -11.11 6.28 -11.07
CA GLU A 68 -10.33 7.53 -10.97
C GLU A 68 -10.53 8.41 -12.21
N MET A 69 -10.50 7.84 -13.42
CA MET A 69 -10.71 8.59 -14.65
C MET A 69 -12.10 9.24 -14.68
N ALA A 70 -13.13 8.50 -14.27
CA ALA A 70 -14.49 9.01 -14.16
C ALA A 70 -14.59 10.13 -13.10
N TRP A 71 -13.97 9.94 -11.94
CA TRP A 71 -13.91 10.96 -10.89
C TRP A 71 -13.23 12.25 -11.37
N ARG A 72 -12.20 12.13 -12.20
CA ARG A 72 -11.48 13.28 -12.80
C ARG A 72 -12.21 13.91 -14.00
N GLY A 73 -13.32 13.32 -14.44
CA GLY A 73 -14.04 13.78 -15.63
C GLY A 73 -13.32 13.50 -16.95
N LEU A 74 -12.39 12.53 -16.96
CA LEU A 74 -11.65 12.14 -18.17
C LEU A 74 -12.41 11.16 -19.05
N ILE A 75 -13.43 10.51 -18.51
CA ILE A 75 -14.39 9.66 -19.23
C ILE A 75 -15.80 10.02 -18.78
N THR A 76 -16.80 9.65 -19.59
CA THR A 76 -18.21 9.97 -19.33
C THR A 76 -18.89 9.03 -18.36
N ASP A 77 -18.24 7.94 -17.97
CA ASP A 77 -18.74 6.97 -17.01
C ASP A 77 -18.84 7.55 -15.59
N GLN A 78 -19.55 6.85 -14.72
CA GLN A 78 -19.63 7.18 -13.31
C GLN A 78 -18.57 6.39 -12.49
N ALA A 79 -17.96 7.04 -11.51
CA ALA A 79 -16.92 6.41 -10.67
C ALA A 79 -17.47 5.27 -9.80
N ALA A 80 -18.67 5.41 -9.25
CA ALA A 80 -19.24 4.47 -8.29
C ALA A 80 -19.38 3.02 -8.82
N PRO A 81 -19.91 2.77 -10.02
CA PRO A 81 -19.96 1.41 -10.56
C PRO A 81 -18.60 0.77 -10.77
N HIS A 82 -17.60 1.52 -11.23
CA HIS A 82 -16.25 1.02 -11.41
C HIS A 82 -15.58 0.71 -10.08
N TYR A 83 -15.72 1.59 -9.08
CA TYR A 83 -15.26 1.35 -7.72
C TYR A 83 -15.83 0.04 -7.15
N ARG A 84 -17.15 -0.15 -7.26
CA ARG A 84 -17.82 -1.35 -6.77
C ARG A 84 -17.28 -2.61 -7.44
N LYS A 85 -17.21 -2.64 -8.77
CA LYS A 85 -16.65 -3.76 -9.54
C LYS A 85 -15.22 -4.08 -9.14
N ALA A 86 -14.39 -3.05 -8.92
CA ALA A 86 -13.01 -3.23 -8.52
C ALA A 86 -12.90 -3.90 -7.15
N VAL A 87 -13.69 -3.46 -6.18
CA VAL A 87 -13.70 -4.05 -4.83
C VAL A 87 -14.22 -5.48 -4.85
N GLU A 88 -15.30 -5.75 -5.58
CA GLU A 88 -15.84 -7.10 -5.75
C GLU A 88 -14.79 -8.02 -6.38
N ALA A 89 -14.18 -7.58 -7.48
CA ALA A 89 -13.19 -8.36 -8.23
C ALA A 89 -11.96 -8.72 -7.39
N ILE A 90 -11.45 -7.82 -6.55
CA ILE A 90 -10.28 -8.14 -5.71
C ILE A 90 -10.61 -9.08 -4.56
N ILE A 91 -11.81 -9.00 -4.00
CA ILE A 91 -12.27 -9.95 -2.99
C ILE A 91 -12.37 -11.36 -3.60
N GLU A 92 -13.01 -11.47 -4.76
CA GLU A 92 -13.18 -12.75 -5.47
C GLU A 92 -11.86 -13.32 -5.97
N GLN A 93 -10.95 -12.48 -6.45
CA GLN A 93 -9.62 -12.90 -6.90
C GLN A 93 -8.84 -13.68 -5.84
N TRP A 94 -9.00 -13.32 -4.58
CA TRP A 94 -8.37 -13.98 -3.44
C TRP A 94 -9.21 -15.12 -2.86
N GLY A 95 -10.33 -15.48 -3.52
CA GLY A 95 -11.21 -16.58 -3.10
C GLY A 95 -12.19 -16.19 -2.00
N GLY A 96 -12.31 -14.91 -1.69
CA GLY A 96 -13.33 -14.40 -0.78
C GLY A 96 -14.70 -14.30 -1.45
N GLY A 97 -15.78 -14.51 -0.67
CA GLY A 97 -17.12 -14.10 -1.08
C GLY A 97 -17.38 -12.66 -0.67
N VAL A 98 -18.07 -11.89 -1.52
CA VAL A 98 -18.51 -10.54 -1.17
C VAL A 98 -19.78 -10.63 -0.34
N PRO A 99 -19.76 -10.26 0.97
CA PRO A 99 -20.99 -10.24 1.77
C PRO A 99 -22.05 -9.33 1.17
N GLY A 100 -23.32 -9.72 1.24
CA GLY A 100 -24.42 -8.93 0.65
C GLY A 100 -24.52 -7.51 1.22
N ASP A 101 -24.16 -7.34 2.48
CA ASP A 101 -24.14 -6.09 3.24
C ASP A 101 -22.76 -5.39 3.26
N TYR A 102 -21.78 -5.87 2.47
CA TYR A 102 -20.42 -5.33 2.50
C TYR A 102 -20.37 -3.83 2.27
N PHE A 103 -21.15 -3.34 1.32
CA PHE A 103 -21.19 -1.93 0.96
C PHE A 103 -22.13 -1.08 1.83
N ASP A 104 -22.83 -1.69 2.79
CA ASP A 104 -23.59 -0.95 3.82
C ASP A 104 -22.64 -0.36 4.88
N ASN A 105 -21.41 -0.90 4.94
CA ASN A 105 -20.38 -0.33 5.80
C ASN A 105 -19.84 0.99 5.21
N PRO A 106 -19.95 2.12 5.95
CA PRO A 106 -19.52 3.43 5.47
C PRO A 106 -18.00 3.52 5.18
N LYS A 107 -17.19 2.58 5.67
CA LYS A 107 -15.76 2.46 5.33
C LYS A 107 -15.52 1.68 4.03
N ALA A 108 -16.48 0.94 3.53
CA ALA A 108 -16.38 0.15 2.31
C ALA A 108 -17.12 0.79 1.13
N THR A 109 -18.24 1.47 1.40
CA THR A 109 -19.02 2.13 0.35
C THR A 109 -18.27 3.29 -0.28
N TYR A 110 -18.57 3.57 -1.54
CA TYR A 110 -18.03 4.75 -2.23
C TYR A 110 -18.68 6.02 -1.68
N ASP A 111 -17.85 6.96 -1.28
CA ASP A 111 -18.27 8.22 -0.64
C ASP A 111 -18.11 9.45 -1.56
N GLY A 112 -17.82 9.24 -2.84
CA GLY A 112 -17.62 10.32 -3.82
C GLY A 112 -16.19 10.87 -3.85
N THR A 113 -15.27 10.37 -3.04
CA THR A 113 -13.90 10.92 -2.93
C THR A 113 -12.87 10.11 -3.71
N LEU A 114 -11.83 10.80 -4.17
CA LEU A 114 -10.65 10.14 -4.75
C LEU A 114 -9.91 9.31 -3.70
N GLU A 115 -9.85 9.79 -2.48
CA GLU A 115 -9.20 9.08 -1.38
C GLU A 115 -9.79 7.69 -1.15
N ARG A 116 -11.13 7.56 -1.23
CA ARG A 116 -11.82 6.28 -1.12
C ARG A 116 -11.40 5.32 -2.25
N ILE A 117 -11.32 5.81 -3.48
CA ILE A 117 -10.87 5.00 -4.63
C ILE A 117 -9.44 4.52 -4.39
N LEU A 118 -8.54 5.44 -4.05
CA LEU A 118 -7.12 5.13 -3.90
C LEU A 118 -6.81 4.29 -2.66
N LEU A 119 -7.57 4.45 -1.57
CA LEU A 119 -7.47 3.57 -0.40
C LEU A 119 -7.78 2.11 -0.78
N GLN A 120 -8.86 1.87 -1.49
CA GLN A 120 -9.21 0.50 -1.89
C GLN A 120 -8.26 -0.03 -2.97
N LYS A 121 -7.78 0.81 -3.88
CA LYS A 121 -6.72 0.44 -4.83
C LYS A 121 -5.42 0.07 -4.13
N HIS A 122 -5.04 0.81 -3.08
CA HIS A 122 -3.88 0.49 -2.23
C HIS A 122 -4.01 -0.90 -1.58
N LEU A 123 -5.19 -1.22 -1.02
CA LEU A 123 -5.46 -2.55 -0.47
C LEU A 123 -5.47 -3.65 -1.56
N ALA A 124 -5.92 -3.32 -2.77
CA ALA A 124 -5.91 -4.24 -3.90
C ALA A 124 -4.51 -4.53 -4.43
N ALA A 125 -3.57 -3.61 -4.24
CA ALA A 125 -2.17 -3.78 -4.64
C ALA A 125 -1.35 -4.69 -3.68
N PHE A 126 -2.00 -5.33 -2.71
CA PHE A 126 -1.35 -6.34 -1.86
C PHE A 126 -0.79 -7.49 -2.72
N PHE A 127 0.47 -7.83 -2.53
CA PHE A 127 1.24 -8.77 -3.39
C PHE A 127 1.46 -8.33 -4.86
N CYS A 128 1.27 -7.04 -5.15
CA CYS A 128 1.57 -6.46 -6.47
C CYS A 128 2.87 -5.63 -6.46
N ASP A 129 3.94 -6.18 -5.92
CA ASP A 129 5.26 -5.55 -5.82
C ASP A 129 5.17 -4.13 -5.21
N TYR A 130 5.76 -3.12 -5.83
CA TYR A 130 5.77 -1.74 -5.36
C TYR A 130 4.57 -0.89 -5.85
N GLN A 131 3.51 -1.48 -6.44
CA GLN A 131 2.42 -0.73 -7.05
C GLN A 131 1.72 0.21 -6.06
N ALA A 132 1.48 -0.24 -4.82
CA ALA A 132 0.90 0.60 -3.77
C ALA A 132 1.75 1.85 -3.46
N TRP A 133 3.08 1.69 -3.43
CA TRP A 133 4.01 2.79 -3.21
C TRP A 133 4.11 3.72 -4.43
N PHE A 134 4.06 3.20 -5.65
CA PHE A 134 4.02 4.02 -6.86
C PHE A 134 2.77 4.90 -6.91
N GLU A 135 1.61 4.34 -6.53
CA GLU A 135 0.37 5.10 -6.43
C GLU A 135 0.45 6.20 -5.36
N TYR A 136 0.99 5.87 -4.19
CA TYR A 136 1.22 6.86 -3.15
C TYR A 136 2.13 8.00 -3.63
N ARG A 137 3.23 7.70 -4.29
CA ARG A 137 4.15 8.71 -4.85
C ARG A 137 3.47 9.60 -5.91
N ARG A 138 2.55 9.03 -6.69
CA ARG A 138 1.81 9.77 -7.73
C ARG A 138 0.75 10.70 -7.14
N THR A 139 0.14 10.33 -6.02
CA THR A 139 -1.10 10.96 -5.53
C THR A 139 -1.01 11.55 -4.12
N GLY A 140 -0.06 11.08 -3.31
CA GLY A 140 -0.02 11.34 -1.87
C GLY A 140 -1.08 10.58 -1.06
N LEU A 141 -1.85 9.68 -1.70
CA LEU A 141 -2.96 8.96 -1.07
C LEU A 141 -2.74 7.44 -1.12
N PRO A 142 -3.30 6.70 -0.15
CA PRO A 142 -3.98 7.19 1.05
C PRO A 142 -3.01 7.92 1.99
N GLU A 143 -3.53 8.84 2.84
CA GLU A 143 -2.70 9.51 3.82
C GLU A 143 -2.03 8.50 4.76
N MET A 144 -0.71 8.52 4.79
CA MET A 144 0.08 7.64 5.65
C MET A 144 0.60 8.41 6.86
N LYS A 145 0.30 7.91 8.06
CA LYS A 145 0.76 8.53 9.30
C LYS A 145 2.21 8.16 9.56
N PRO A 146 3.11 9.14 9.74
CA PRO A 146 4.49 8.86 10.10
C PRO A 146 4.59 8.31 11.53
N GLY A 147 5.46 7.33 11.72
CA GLY A 147 5.76 6.78 13.03
C GLY A 147 6.80 7.58 13.82
N ALA A 148 6.79 7.44 15.14
CA ALA A 148 7.70 8.16 16.04
C ALA A 148 9.18 7.83 15.81
N GLY A 149 9.49 6.62 15.35
CA GLY A 149 10.86 6.15 15.08
C GLY A 149 11.37 6.47 13.66
N MET A 150 10.63 7.21 12.85
CA MET A 150 11.11 7.61 11.52
C MET A 150 12.06 8.81 11.63
N ASP A 151 13.33 8.62 11.30
CA ASP A 151 14.39 9.63 11.45
C ASP A 151 14.51 10.56 10.23
N ASN A 152 13.82 10.26 9.13
CA ASN A 152 13.85 11.02 7.87
C ASN A 152 12.83 12.17 7.85
N ASN A 153 12.80 13.01 8.86
CA ASN A 153 11.86 14.11 9.02
C ASN A 153 10.38 13.66 9.07
N LYS A 154 10.11 12.44 9.51
CA LYS A 154 8.74 11.87 9.56
C LYS A 154 8.04 11.83 8.20
N MET A 155 8.78 11.65 7.13
CA MET A 155 8.23 11.58 5.77
C MET A 155 8.19 10.13 5.27
N VAL A 156 7.15 9.80 4.52
CA VAL A 156 7.14 8.54 3.76
C VAL A 156 8.14 8.66 2.62
N PRO A 157 9.09 7.71 2.47
CA PRO A 157 10.09 7.78 1.42
C PRO A 157 9.47 7.86 0.01
N VAL A 158 10.01 8.75 -0.82
CA VAL A 158 9.54 8.94 -2.21
C VAL A 158 10.48 8.37 -3.26
N ARG A 159 11.67 7.92 -2.87
CA ARG A 159 12.63 7.23 -3.75
C ARG A 159 13.58 6.34 -2.96
N PHE A 160 14.32 5.51 -3.66
CA PHE A 160 15.54 4.88 -3.13
C PHE A 160 16.73 5.78 -3.38
N ASN A 161 17.70 5.76 -2.47
CA ASN A 161 19.03 6.36 -2.72
C ASN A 161 19.72 5.60 -3.83
N TYR A 162 20.66 6.25 -4.51
CA TYR A 162 21.58 5.53 -5.38
C TYR A 162 22.40 4.52 -4.56
N PRO A 163 22.76 3.35 -5.13
CA PRO A 163 23.60 2.38 -4.42
C PRO A 163 24.91 3.03 -3.94
N ALA A 164 25.25 2.85 -2.67
CA ALA A 164 26.44 3.48 -2.07
C ALA A 164 27.75 3.12 -2.81
N THR A 165 27.80 1.93 -3.43
CA THR A 165 28.94 1.49 -4.23
C THR A 165 29.23 2.41 -5.42
N LEU A 166 28.23 3.10 -5.99
CA LEU A 166 28.42 4.02 -7.12
C LEU A 166 29.26 5.24 -6.77
N GLN A 167 29.28 5.64 -5.51
CA GLN A 167 30.12 6.73 -5.03
C GLN A 167 31.63 6.41 -5.18
N GLN A 168 31.97 5.14 -5.15
CA GLN A 168 33.36 4.67 -5.30
C GLN A 168 33.65 4.17 -6.72
N THR A 169 32.75 3.38 -7.30
CA THR A 169 33.01 2.69 -8.58
C THR A 169 32.68 3.54 -9.80
N ASN A 170 31.81 4.56 -9.66
CA ASN A 170 31.36 5.42 -10.78
C ASN A 170 31.07 6.85 -10.33
N LYS A 171 32.01 7.44 -9.60
CA LYS A 171 31.85 8.72 -8.90
C LYS A 171 31.39 9.86 -9.84
N THR A 172 32.01 10.01 -11.00
CA THR A 172 31.70 11.09 -11.94
C THR A 172 30.24 11.06 -12.39
N ASN A 173 29.73 9.89 -12.78
CA ASN A 173 28.32 9.76 -13.19
C ASN A 173 27.36 9.85 -12.02
N TYR A 174 27.76 9.36 -10.84
CA TYR A 174 26.99 9.53 -9.61
C TYR A 174 26.78 11.02 -9.28
N GLU A 175 27.85 11.81 -9.26
CA GLU A 175 27.79 13.27 -9.00
C GLU A 175 26.94 14.00 -10.04
N ALA A 176 27.06 13.65 -11.32
CA ALA A 176 26.24 14.20 -12.38
C ALA A 176 24.74 13.86 -12.19
N ALA A 177 24.42 12.62 -11.79
CA ALA A 177 23.06 12.18 -11.52
C ALA A 177 22.45 12.90 -10.30
N VAL A 178 23.21 13.06 -9.22
CA VAL A 178 22.77 13.82 -8.03
C VAL A 178 22.53 15.28 -8.39
N LYS A 179 23.40 15.90 -9.18
CA LYS A 179 23.19 17.27 -9.67
C LYS A 179 21.90 17.37 -10.49
N SER A 180 21.64 16.42 -11.37
CA SER A 180 20.42 16.36 -12.19
C SER A 180 19.16 16.14 -11.35
N LEU A 181 19.27 15.47 -10.20
CA LEU A 181 18.16 15.26 -9.26
C LEU A 181 17.64 16.60 -8.69
N GLY A 182 18.53 17.61 -8.57
CA GLY A 182 18.18 18.93 -8.05
C GLY A 182 17.98 18.99 -6.53
N GLY A 183 18.56 18.04 -5.81
CA GLY A 183 18.60 17.93 -4.36
C GLY A 183 19.61 16.88 -3.91
N PRO A 184 19.77 16.64 -2.61
CA PRO A 184 20.66 15.61 -2.11
C PRO A 184 20.20 14.22 -2.55
N ASP A 185 21.14 13.26 -2.55
CA ASP A 185 20.79 11.84 -2.70
C ASP A 185 20.18 11.34 -1.39
N ASP A 186 18.91 11.61 -1.23
CA ASP A 186 18.10 11.35 -0.04
C ASP A 186 16.75 10.72 -0.41
N ILE A 187 16.22 9.87 0.47
CA ILE A 187 14.95 9.18 0.25
C ILE A 187 13.73 10.12 0.21
N ASN A 188 13.87 11.35 0.70
CA ASN A 188 12.83 12.38 0.70
C ASN A 188 12.94 13.34 -0.50
N THR A 189 14.01 13.24 -1.30
CA THR A 189 14.21 14.11 -2.47
C THR A 189 13.29 13.70 -3.60
N LYS A 190 12.32 14.54 -3.93
CA LYS A 190 11.37 14.30 -5.02
C LYS A 190 12.06 14.26 -6.38
N VAL A 191 11.66 13.30 -7.21
CA VAL A 191 12.09 13.20 -8.61
C VAL A 191 11.32 14.21 -9.48
N TRP A 192 11.79 14.44 -10.71
CA TRP A 192 11.29 15.51 -11.57
C TRP A 192 9.78 15.48 -11.85
N TRP A 193 9.16 14.31 -11.87
CA TRP A 193 7.73 14.16 -12.14
C TRP A 193 6.84 14.26 -10.87
N GLU A 194 7.44 14.33 -9.67
CA GLU A 194 6.75 14.55 -8.39
C GLU A 194 6.82 16.01 -7.90
N LYS A 195 7.49 16.88 -8.65
CA LYS A 195 7.71 18.30 -8.30
C LYS A 195 6.53 19.17 -8.66
#